data_5d95a576f16e883c2982f54304de6454
#
_entry.id   5d95a576f16e883c2982f54304de6454
#
_cell.length_a   1.000
_cell.length_b   1.000
_cell.length_c   1.000
_cell.angle_alpha   90.00
_cell.angle_beta   90.00
_cell.angle_gamma   90.00
#
_symmetry.space_group_name_H-M   'P 1'
#
loop_
_entity.id
_entity.type
_entity.pdbx_description
1 polymer ?
#
loop_
_entity_poly.entity_id
_entity_poly.type
_entity_poly.pdbx_seq_one_letter_code
_entity_poly.pdbx_strand_id
1 'polypeptide(L)'
;MENKSRTNNKIEGEIENIIKSMIIKLHPLERTVLPVLTSESELNQIIKKTKLQEIEVMRALQWLENKELLKIHVEKNKIVCLDQYGQQYRQEGLPEKLFLQALDDEFKGLNVIKKKTKLSTEELNACLGLLKRKVAIETQPGEILQVKITPQGKKLREQPTLEEQFLNKSFPLLLSQLQDTEKYAFEELKRRKNIIKVEEEKITTITLTELGRQIANADLSGEYLNQLTPQLLKTGRWKEQEFRAYDVEINVPKINRGKRHFVNEALEYAKQVWIEMGFKEMSGTMVNTSFWNFDALFTAQDHPVRELQDTFYLGGKAEFGQLPDQKLVDKVKAVHENGSNTGSKGWQYSWKEQEAKKNVLRTHTTVISAQTLAALKKQDLPVKYFALGKCFRNEALDWSHLFEFNQTEGIVIDENANFRHLLGYLKEFFKKMGFPQARFRPAFFPYTEPSVEIDVYHPVHKKWLEIGGAGIFRPEVVIPLLGKDIPVLAWGPGFDRLILDYYQITDIRELYKNDFKQLRKMKVWLK
;
A
#
# COMPACT_ATOMS: atom_id res chain seq x y z
N MET A 1 -64.88 -10.71 26.32
CA MET A 1 -64.01 -9.59 26.72
C MET A 1 -62.88 -10.00 27.66
N GLU A 2 -63.05 -10.99 28.51
CA GLU A 2 -62.01 -11.44 29.50
C GLU A 2 -60.73 -12.07 28.88
N ASN A 3 -60.78 -12.72 27.73
CA ASN A 3 -59.58 -13.31 27.11
C ASN A 3 -58.59 -12.28 26.50
N LYS A 4 -59.11 -11.11 26.06
CA LYS A 4 -58.23 -10.03 25.56
C LYS A 4 -57.50 -9.31 26.70
N SER A 5 -58.12 -9.17 27.87
CA SER A 5 -57.48 -8.51 29.03
C SER A 5 -56.39 -9.38 29.66
N ARG A 6 -56.57 -10.71 29.71
CA ARG A 6 -55.53 -11.65 30.21
C ARG A 6 -54.30 -11.73 29.28
N THR A 7 -54.51 -11.64 27.96
CA THR A 7 -53.41 -11.64 26.98
C THR A 7 -52.60 -10.34 27.04
N ASN A 8 -53.27 -9.19 27.20
CA ASN A 8 -52.58 -7.88 27.33
C ASN A 8 -51.77 -7.82 28.65
N ASN A 9 -52.31 -8.25 29.80
CA ASN A 9 -51.56 -8.26 31.05
C ASN A 9 -50.34 -9.19 31.04
N LYS A 10 -50.40 -10.29 30.27
CA LYS A 10 -49.26 -11.19 30.11
C LYS A 10 -48.14 -10.57 29.24
N ILE A 11 -48.52 -9.86 28.17
CA ILE A 11 -47.59 -9.15 27.30
C ILE A 11 -46.94 -7.96 28.03
N GLU A 12 -47.70 -7.21 28.82
CA GLU A 12 -47.16 -6.10 29.62
C GLU A 12 -46.16 -6.60 30.66
N GLY A 13 -46.45 -7.72 31.37
CA GLY A 13 -45.52 -8.34 32.29
C GLY A 13 -44.22 -8.87 31.64
N GLU A 14 -44.31 -9.41 30.42
CA GLU A 14 -43.14 -9.83 29.65
C GLU A 14 -42.27 -8.64 29.24
N ILE A 15 -42.86 -7.53 28.78
CA ILE A 15 -42.17 -6.30 28.44
C ILE A 15 -41.47 -5.69 29.67
N GLU A 16 -42.15 -5.66 30.81
CA GLU A 16 -41.59 -5.13 32.07
C GLU A 16 -40.36 -5.94 32.52
N ASN A 17 -40.40 -7.26 32.39
CA ASN A 17 -39.27 -8.14 32.68
C ASN A 17 -38.09 -7.91 31.70
N ILE A 18 -38.37 -7.68 30.43
CA ILE A 18 -37.34 -7.34 29.42
C ILE A 18 -36.67 -6.01 29.77
N ILE A 19 -37.46 -4.98 30.10
CA ILE A 19 -36.96 -3.67 30.51
C ILE A 19 -36.07 -3.79 31.76
N LYS A 20 -36.50 -4.47 32.81
CA LYS A 20 -35.69 -4.70 34.02
C LYS A 20 -34.37 -5.42 33.70
N SER A 21 -34.43 -6.48 32.91
CA SER A 21 -33.23 -7.23 32.48
C SER A 21 -32.25 -6.36 31.70
N MET A 22 -32.74 -5.47 30.81
CA MET A 22 -31.92 -4.57 30.04
C MET A 22 -31.28 -3.48 30.91
N ILE A 23 -32.04 -2.91 31.88
CA ILE A 23 -31.51 -1.90 32.81
C ILE A 23 -30.30 -2.43 33.59
N ILE A 24 -30.36 -3.67 34.06
CA ILE A 24 -29.24 -4.31 34.78
C ILE A 24 -27.99 -4.44 33.91
N LYS A 25 -28.14 -4.62 32.59
CA LYS A 25 -27.03 -4.74 31.62
C LYS A 25 -26.43 -3.40 31.21
N LEU A 26 -27.08 -2.27 31.48
CA LEU A 26 -26.58 -0.96 31.08
C LEU A 26 -25.32 -0.57 31.84
N HIS A 27 -24.29 -0.12 31.06
CA HIS A 27 -23.08 0.47 31.61
C HIS A 27 -23.36 1.86 32.21
N PRO A 28 -22.62 2.33 33.22
CA PRO A 28 -22.80 3.69 33.77
C PRO A 28 -22.85 4.79 32.71
N LEU A 29 -21.98 4.75 31.68
CA LEU A 29 -22.01 5.71 30.57
C LEU A 29 -23.33 5.64 29.79
N GLU A 30 -23.86 4.45 29.53
CA GLU A 30 -25.16 4.27 28.86
C GLU A 30 -26.32 4.85 29.69
N ARG A 31 -26.30 4.67 31.01
CA ARG A 31 -27.29 5.22 31.94
C ARG A 31 -27.25 6.74 32.00
N THR A 32 -26.06 7.33 31.81
CA THR A 32 -25.91 8.79 31.76
C THR A 32 -26.37 9.37 30.42
N VAL A 33 -26.10 8.68 29.31
CA VAL A 33 -26.39 9.18 27.96
C VAL A 33 -27.86 8.95 27.58
N LEU A 34 -28.43 7.78 27.89
CA LEU A 34 -29.74 7.36 27.40
C LEU A 34 -30.90 8.32 27.77
N PRO A 35 -31.00 8.86 28.99
CA PRO A 35 -32.04 9.83 29.32
C PRO A 35 -31.95 11.13 28.54
N VAL A 36 -30.74 11.57 28.20
CA VAL A 36 -30.50 12.81 27.43
C VAL A 36 -31.05 12.70 26.03
N LEU A 37 -31.07 11.49 25.46
CA LEU A 37 -31.56 11.21 24.10
C LEU A 37 -33.06 11.41 23.92
N THR A 38 -33.80 11.56 25.00
CA THR A 38 -35.25 11.90 24.96
C THR A 38 -35.48 13.35 24.51
N SER A 39 -34.50 14.22 24.73
CA SER A 39 -34.58 15.66 24.41
C SER A 39 -33.57 16.12 23.37
N GLU A 40 -32.48 15.41 23.17
CA GLU A 40 -31.42 15.79 22.23
C GLU A 40 -31.13 14.63 21.25
N SER A 41 -31.00 14.98 19.98
CA SER A 41 -30.69 14.02 18.91
C SER A 41 -29.33 14.24 18.26
N GLU A 42 -28.67 15.38 18.49
CA GLU A 42 -27.36 15.68 17.91
C GLU A 42 -26.22 15.38 18.89
N LEU A 43 -25.16 14.76 18.38
CA LEU A 43 -24.00 14.37 19.19
C LEU A 43 -23.42 15.53 20.01
N ASN A 44 -23.25 16.72 19.40
CA ASN A 44 -22.66 17.88 20.06
C ASN A 44 -23.52 18.39 21.24
N GLN A 45 -24.84 18.28 21.14
CA GLN A 45 -25.77 18.68 22.20
C GLN A 45 -25.76 17.66 23.34
N ILE A 46 -25.69 16.37 23.01
CA ILE A 46 -25.57 15.28 23.98
C ILE A 46 -24.29 15.43 24.80
N ILE A 47 -23.15 15.70 24.15
CA ILE A 47 -21.86 15.93 24.83
C ILE A 47 -21.97 17.10 25.83
N LYS A 48 -22.58 18.22 25.42
CA LYS A 48 -22.75 19.39 26.28
C LYS A 48 -23.62 19.09 27.51
N LYS A 49 -24.73 18.35 27.32
CA LYS A 49 -25.65 18.01 28.43
C LYS A 49 -25.09 16.96 29.38
N THR A 50 -24.42 15.95 28.88
CA THR A 50 -23.84 14.86 29.69
C THR A 50 -22.56 15.26 30.38
N LYS A 51 -21.85 16.29 29.91
CA LYS A 51 -20.49 16.71 30.35
C LYS A 51 -19.44 15.60 30.23
N LEU A 52 -19.70 14.59 29.39
CA LEU A 52 -18.77 13.52 29.08
C LEU A 52 -17.89 13.90 27.90
N GLN A 53 -16.74 13.22 27.74
CA GLN A 53 -15.92 13.40 26.56
C GLN A 53 -16.59 12.77 25.32
N GLU A 54 -16.31 13.29 24.14
CA GLU A 54 -16.87 12.77 22.88
C GLU A 54 -16.68 11.26 22.72
N ILE A 55 -15.49 10.76 23.08
CA ILE A 55 -15.17 9.32 23.01
C ILE A 55 -16.05 8.49 23.95
N GLU A 56 -16.38 9.00 25.11
CA GLU A 56 -17.25 8.31 26.09
C GLU A 56 -18.70 8.28 25.62
N VAL A 57 -19.19 9.41 25.08
CA VAL A 57 -20.55 9.50 24.51
C VAL A 57 -20.67 8.57 23.31
N MET A 58 -19.73 8.63 22.35
CA MET A 58 -19.74 7.74 21.18
C MET A 58 -19.68 6.26 21.54
N ARG A 59 -18.92 5.91 22.57
CA ARG A 59 -18.87 4.53 23.07
C ARG A 59 -20.20 4.10 23.67
N ALA A 60 -20.83 4.93 24.47
CA ALA A 60 -22.15 4.66 25.04
C ALA A 60 -23.21 4.49 23.94
N LEU A 61 -23.20 5.38 22.93
CA LEU A 61 -24.11 5.31 21.78
C LEU A 61 -23.93 4.01 20.98
N GLN A 62 -22.70 3.59 20.71
CA GLN A 62 -22.42 2.32 20.02
C GLN A 62 -22.92 1.10 20.81
N TRP A 63 -22.76 1.10 22.13
CA TRP A 63 -23.25 0.01 22.97
C TRP A 63 -24.79 -0.03 23.02
N LEU A 64 -25.44 1.13 23.06
CA LEU A 64 -26.88 1.25 22.99
C LEU A 64 -27.45 0.82 21.63
N GLU A 65 -26.73 1.14 20.54
CA GLU A 65 -27.09 0.68 19.18
C GLU A 65 -26.98 -0.84 19.05
N ASN A 66 -25.93 -1.46 19.61
CA ASN A 66 -25.78 -2.92 19.63
C ASN A 66 -26.90 -3.62 20.43
N LYS A 67 -27.47 -2.92 21.41
CA LYS A 67 -28.63 -3.40 22.18
C LYS A 67 -29.97 -3.06 21.50
N GLU A 68 -29.91 -2.53 20.26
CA GLU A 68 -31.09 -2.11 19.49
C GLU A 68 -31.98 -1.05 20.16
N LEU A 69 -31.41 -0.26 21.08
CA LEU A 69 -32.13 0.79 21.79
C LEU A 69 -32.15 2.12 21.02
N LEU A 70 -31.24 2.29 20.08
CA LEU A 70 -31.16 3.48 19.21
C LEU A 70 -30.57 3.12 17.83
N LYS A 71 -30.59 4.10 16.91
CA LYS A 71 -29.90 4.08 15.63
C LYS A 71 -29.05 5.32 15.48
N ILE A 72 -27.81 5.16 15.01
CA ILE A 72 -26.87 6.25 14.75
C ILE A 72 -26.89 6.54 13.26
N HIS A 73 -27.20 7.79 12.88
CA HIS A 73 -27.16 8.27 11.52
C HIS A 73 -25.99 9.23 11.37
N VAL A 74 -25.10 8.95 10.43
CA VAL A 74 -23.93 9.80 10.14
C VAL A 74 -24.07 10.34 8.73
N GLU A 75 -24.29 11.64 8.63
CA GLU A 75 -24.29 12.37 7.37
C GLU A 75 -22.94 13.05 7.19
N LYS A 76 -22.38 12.93 6.00
CA LYS A 76 -21.14 13.60 5.61
C LYS A 76 -21.47 14.73 4.67
N ASN A 77 -21.33 15.93 5.14
CA ASN A 77 -21.53 17.14 4.36
C ASN A 77 -20.19 17.73 3.94
N LYS A 78 -20.08 18.16 2.69
CA LYS A 78 -18.95 18.94 2.24
C LYS A 78 -19.22 20.41 2.51
N ILE A 79 -18.36 21.02 3.32
CA ILE A 79 -18.42 22.44 3.64
C ILE A 79 -17.26 23.17 2.97
N VAL A 80 -17.55 24.40 2.56
CA VAL A 80 -16.57 25.33 2.01
C VAL A 80 -16.16 26.29 3.11
N CYS A 81 -14.86 26.36 3.39
CA CYS A 81 -14.26 27.28 4.37
C CYS A 81 -13.31 28.25 3.67
N LEU A 82 -13.12 29.43 4.25
CA LEU A 82 -12.07 30.35 3.82
C LEU A 82 -10.72 29.85 4.31
N ASP A 83 -9.73 29.85 3.40
CA ASP A 83 -8.34 29.60 3.72
C ASP A 83 -7.60 30.93 3.98
N GLN A 84 -6.30 30.88 4.20
CA GLN A 84 -5.49 32.03 4.64
C GLN A 84 -5.65 33.25 3.73
N TYR A 85 -5.49 33.10 2.41
CA TYR A 85 -5.69 34.21 1.47
C TYR A 85 -7.17 34.57 1.31
N GLY A 86 -8.09 33.64 1.50
CA GLY A 86 -9.53 33.97 1.48
C GLY A 86 -9.94 34.89 2.60
N GLN A 87 -9.39 34.72 3.80
CA GLN A 87 -9.63 35.62 4.93
C GLN A 87 -9.04 37.03 4.69
N GLN A 88 -7.81 37.07 4.14
CA GLN A 88 -7.15 38.32 3.79
C GLN A 88 -7.89 39.05 2.68
N TYR A 89 -8.25 38.42 1.58
CA TYR A 89 -8.94 39.04 0.45
C TYR A 89 -10.39 39.45 0.77
N ARG A 90 -11.02 38.81 1.76
CA ARG A 90 -12.29 39.25 2.30
C ARG A 90 -12.19 40.64 2.96
N GLN A 91 -11.07 40.95 3.62
CA GLN A 91 -10.84 42.20 4.33
C GLN A 91 -10.24 43.30 3.42
N GLU A 92 -9.27 42.94 2.60
CA GLU A 92 -8.46 43.86 1.80
C GLU A 92 -8.98 44.03 0.36
N GLY A 93 -9.86 43.11 -0.10
CA GLY A 93 -10.30 43.02 -1.50
C GLY A 93 -9.47 42.08 -2.32
N LEU A 94 -10.04 41.60 -3.45
CA LEU A 94 -9.35 40.72 -4.37
C LEU A 94 -8.17 41.45 -5.05
N PRO A 95 -7.02 40.77 -5.29
CA PRO A 95 -5.86 41.38 -5.93
C PRO A 95 -6.14 42.07 -7.27
N GLU A 96 -7.02 41.48 -8.10
CA GLU A 96 -7.45 42.10 -9.37
C GLU A 96 -8.23 43.39 -9.20
N LYS A 97 -8.97 43.53 -8.11
CA LYS A 97 -9.68 44.80 -7.80
C LYS A 97 -8.72 45.90 -7.37
N LEU A 98 -7.77 45.55 -6.49
CA LEU A 98 -6.70 46.45 -6.09
C LEU A 98 -5.85 46.88 -7.31
N PHE A 99 -5.59 45.92 -8.23
CA PHE A 99 -4.87 46.20 -9.47
C PHE A 99 -5.65 47.23 -10.34
N LEU A 100 -6.95 47.02 -10.57
CA LEU A 100 -7.80 47.95 -11.35
C LEU A 100 -7.94 49.32 -10.69
N GLN A 101 -7.95 49.40 -9.36
CA GLN A 101 -7.98 50.68 -8.62
C GLN A 101 -6.69 51.49 -8.78
N ALA A 102 -5.56 50.85 -9.07
CA ALA A 102 -4.28 51.51 -9.30
C ALA A 102 -4.12 52.06 -10.72
N LEU A 103 -5.01 51.68 -11.66
CA LEU A 103 -5.00 52.10 -13.07
C LEU A 103 -5.92 53.25 -13.34
N ASP A 104 -5.56 54.03 -14.34
CA ASP A 104 -6.36 55.08 -14.98
C ASP A 104 -6.32 54.97 -16.51
N ASP A 105 -6.72 56.02 -17.20
CA ASP A 105 -6.80 56.11 -18.67
C ASP A 105 -5.42 56.23 -19.34
N GLU A 106 -4.33 56.34 -18.56
CA GLU A 106 -2.96 56.43 -19.06
C GLU A 106 -2.22 55.11 -18.88
N PHE A 107 -1.22 54.84 -19.76
CA PHE A 107 -0.38 53.67 -19.61
C PHE A 107 0.58 53.80 -18.45
N LYS A 108 0.51 52.89 -17.50
CA LYS A 108 1.38 52.81 -16.31
C LYS A 108 2.25 51.57 -16.30
N GLY A 109 3.50 51.77 -15.95
CA GLY A 109 4.46 50.64 -15.82
C GLY A 109 4.10 49.77 -14.60
N LEU A 110 4.29 48.46 -14.70
CA LEU A 110 4.01 47.47 -13.64
C LEU A 110 4.69 47.81 -12.31
N ASN A 111 5.88 48.42 -12.33
CA ASN A 111 6.59 48.82 -11.11
C ASN A 111 5.84 49.88 -10.30
N VAL A 112 5.13 50.81 -10.98
CA VAL A 112 4.31 51.82 -10.32
C VAL A 112 3.06 51.20 -9.68
N ILE A 113 2.44 50.26 -10.40
CA ILE A 113 1.28 49.49 -9.91
C ILE A 113 1.67 48.66 -8.68
N LYS A 114 2.82 47.99 -8.73
CA LYS A 114 3.34 47.19 -7.61
C LYS A 114 3.54 48.05 -6.34
N LYS A 115 4.14 49.20 -6.48
CA LYS A 115 4.36 50.13 -5.35
C LYS A 115 3.04 50.62 -4.74
N LYS A 116 2.02 50.89 -5.58
CA LYS A 116 0.73 51.41 -5.16
C LYS A 116 -0.17 50.36 -4.49
N THR A 117 -0.16 49.15 -4.98
CA THR A 117 -1.03 48.06 -4.53
C THR A 117 -0.40 47.14 -3.47
N LYS A 118 0.91 47.20 -3.29
CA LYS A 118 1.68 46.27 -2.41
C LYS A 118 1.53 44.78 -2.76
N LEU A 119 1.00 44.45 -3.95
CA LEU A 119 0.85 43.05 -4.41
C LEU A 119 2.21 42.39 -4.65
N SER A 120 2.27 41.12 -4.38
CA SER A 120 3.44 40.29 -4.70
C SER A 120 3.62 40.17 -6.23
N THR A 121 4.79 39.77 -6.67
CA THR A 121 5.08 39.55 -8.11
C THR A 121 4.19 38.44 -8.69
N GLU A 122 3.88 37.41 -7.90
CA GLU A 122 3.01 36.29 -8.30
C GLU A 122 1.56 36.76 -8.47
N GLU A 123 1.04 37.57 -7.54
CA GLU A 123 -0.30 38.14 -7.62
C GLU A 123 -0.44 39.08 -8.82
N LEU A 124 0.57 39.91 -9.08
CA LEU A 124 0.56 40.79 -10.24
C LEU A 124 0.50 40.04 -11.56
N ASN A 125 1.28 38.94 -11.69
CA ASN A 125 1.25 38.11 -12.87
C ASN A 125 -0.08 37.37 -13.05
N ALA A 126 -0.66 36.87 -11.96
CA ALA A 126 -1.99 36.28 -11.96
C ALA A 126 -3.08 37.28 -12.37
N CYS A 127 -3.02 38.49 -11.83
CA CYS A 127 -3.94 39.60 -12.20
C CYS A 127 -3.84 39.95 -13.68
N LEU A 128 -2.63 40.09 -14.23
CA LEU A 128 -2.41 40.35 -15.65
C LEU A 128 -3.08 39.31 -16.54
N GLY A 129 -2.86 38.03 -16.24
CA GLY A 129 -3.45 36.94 -17.02
C GLY A 129 -4.98 36.90 -16.94
N LEU A 130 -5.54 37.14 -15.75
CA LEU A 130 -6.98 37.16 -15.53
C LEU A 130 -7.66 38.37 -16.19
N LEU A 131 -7.12 39.55 -15.96
CA LEU A 131 -7.69 40.83 -16.45
C LEU A 131 -7.57 40.95 -17.98
N LYS A 132 -6.51 40.39 -18.60
CA LYS A 132 -6.43 40.26 -20.06
C LYS A 132 -7.54 39.36 -20.62
N ARG A 133 -7.80 38.24 -20.01
CA ARG A 133 -8.90 37.33 -20.44
C ARG A 133 -10.28 37.96 -20.32
N LYS A 134 -10.45 38.80 -19.30
CA LYS A 134 -11.71 39.58 -19.07
C LYS A 134 -11.76 40.87 -19.92
N VAL A 135 -10.78 41.13 -20.79
CA VAL A 135 -10.64 42.34 -21.62
C VAL A 135 -10.72 43.62 -20.77
N ALA A 136 -10.28 43.56 -19.52
CA ALA A 136 -10.35 44.66 -18.55
C ALA A 136 -9.13 45.58 -18.62
N ILE A 137 -8.06 45.17 -19.26
CA ILE A 137 -6.80 45.92 -19.42
C ILE A 137 -6.25 45.80 -20.83
N GLU A 138 -5.60 46.87 -21.30
CA GLU A 138 -4.73 46.88 -22.47
C GLU A 138 -3.28 46.88 -22.01
N THR A 139 -2.41 46.19 -22.79
CA THR A 139 -0.98 46.09 -22.47
C THR A 139 -0.16 46.54 -23.65
N GLN A 140 0.87 47.35 -23.42
CA GLN A 140 1.83 47.79 -24.40
C GLN A 140 3.22 47.27 -24.03
N PRO A 141 3.92 46.56 -24.96
CA PRO A 141 5.27 46.10 -24.70
C PRO A 141 6.23 47.29 -24.69
N GLY A 142 7.23 47.28 -23.80
CA GLY A 142 8.32 48.22 -23.66
C GLY A 142 9.38 47.64 -22.74
N GLU A 143 10.43 48.37 -22.38
CA GLU A 143 11.42 47.93 -21.37
C GLU A 143 10.77 47.47 -20.07
N ILE A 144 9.65 48.11 -19.71
CA ILE A 144 8.74 47.67 -18.64
C ILE A 144 7.36 47.60 -19.25
N LEU A 145 6.67 46.46 -19.06
CA LEU A 145 5.31 46.27 -19.55
C LEU A 145 4.39 47.38 -18.98
N GLN A 146 3.74 48.08 -19.88
CA GLN A 146 2.78 49.13 -19.52
C GLN A 146 1.35 48.62 -19.63
N VAL A 147 0.48 49.08 -18.74
CA VAL A 147 -0.91 48.62 -18.62
C VAL A 147 -1.84 49.82 -18.44
N LYS A 148 -2.97 49.75 -19.14
CA LYS A 148 -4.03 50.76 -19.09
C LYS A 148 -5.38 50.10 -18.84
N ILE A 149 -6.30 50.77 -18.16
CA ILE A 149 -7.66 50.27 -17.92
C ILE A 149 -8.53 50.46 -19.17
N THR A 150 -9.38 49.46 -19.46
CA THR A 150 -10.39 49.57 -20.53
C THR A 150 -11.76 50.01 -19.97
N PRO A 151 -12.75 50.40 -20.83
CA PRO A 151 -14.11 50.65 -20.38
C PRO A 151 -14.73 49.46 -19.62
N GLN A 152 -14.40 48.22 -20.03
CA GLN A 152 -14.82 47.03 -19.32
C GLN A 152 -14.14 46.91 -17.94
N GLY A 153 -12.87 47.25 -17.85
CA GLY A 153 -12.14 47.31 -16.59
C GLY A 153 -12.72 48.33 -15.60
N LYS A 154 -13.19 49.50 -16.09
CA LYS A 154 -13.87 50.50 -15.25
C LYS A 154 -15.15 49.94 -14.64
N LYS A 155 -15.97 49.19 -15.42
CA LYS A 155 -17.16 48.52 -14.91
C LYS A 155 -16.83 47.51 -13.82
N LEU A 156 -15.80 46.68 -14.04
CA LEU A 156 -15.33 45.68 -13.06
C LEU A 156 -14.73 46.33 -11.81
N ARG A 157 -14.17 47.54 -11.91
CA ARG A 157 -13.67 48.30 -10.77
C ARG A 157 -14.81 48.82 -9.88
N GLU A 158 -15.93 49.23 -10.48
CA GLU A 158 -17.06 49.89 -9.77
C GLU A 158 -18.05 48.84 -9.21
N GLN A 159 -18.27 47.75 -9.89
CA GLN A 159 -19.21 46.72 -9.46
C GLN A 159 -18.51 45.57 -8.70
N PRO A 160 -19.12 45.02 -7.63
CA PRO A 160 -18.60 43.84 -6.96
C PRO A 160 -18.71 42.63 -7.86
N THR A 161 -17.62 41.88 -8.01
CA THR A 161 -17.60 40.63 -8.78
C THR A 161 -18.32 39.49 -8.03
N LEU A 162 -18.69 38.42 -8.73
CA LEU A 162 -19.29 37.23 -8.12
C LEU A 162 -18.38 36.60 -7.07
N GLU A 163 -17.07 36.60 -7.32
CA GLU A 163 -16.06 36.12 -6.41
C GLU A 163 -16.00 36.94 -5.11
N GLU A 164 -16.09 38.29 -5.20
CA GLU A 164 -16.15 39.15 -4.02
C GLU A 164 -17.45 38.97 -3.22
N GLN A 165 -18.57 38.84 -3.92
CA GLN A 165 -19.85 38.56 -3.27
C GLN A 165 -19.83 37.22 -2.55
N PHE A 166 -19.19 36.21 -3.15
CA PHE A 166 -19.03 34.90 -2.53
C PHE A 166 -18.15 34.98 -1.28
N LEU A 167 -16.99 35.65 -1.32
CA LEU A 167 -16.07 35.77 -0.17
C LEU A 167 -16.71 36.53 1.01
N ASN A 168 -17.67 37.42 0.76
CA ASN A 168 -18.35 38.19 1.79
C ASN A 168 -19.47 37.41 2.53
N LYS A 169 -19.78 36.21 2.12
CA LYS A 169 -20.77 35.36 2.81
C LYS A 169 -20.29 34.88 4.18
N SER A 170 -21.23 34.37 4.97
CA SER A 170 -20.92 33.74 6.26
C SER A 170 -20.46 32.32 6.06
N PHE A 171 -19.18 32.07 6.25
CA PHE A 171 -18.58 30.72 6.21
C PHE A 171 -18.62 30.03 7.57
N PRO A 172 -18.72 28.69 7.63
CA PRO A 172 -18.69 27.73 6.51
C PRO A 172 -20.01 27.66 5.72
N LEU A 173 -19.91 27.31 4.42
CA LEU A 173 -21.07 27.13 3.54
C LEU A 173 -21.20 25.66 3.13
N LEU A 174 -22.42 25.12 3.10
CA LEU A 174 -22.69 23.78 2.58
C LEU A 174 -22.55 23.77 1.05
N LEU A 175 -21.67 22.91 0.53
CA LEU A 175 -21.41 22.81 -0.92
C LEU A 175 -22.68 22.44 -1.71
N SER A 176 -23.56 21.62 -1.12
CA SER A 176 -24.83 21.18 -1.73
C SER A 176 -25.88 22.28 -1.85
N GLN A 177 -25.76 23.35 -1.06
CA GLN A 177 -26.74 24.44 -1.01
C GLN A 177 -26.33 25.69 -1.82
N LEU A 178 -25.15 25.62 -2.47
CA LEU A 178 -24.69 26.75 -3.30
C LEU A 178 -25.59 26.93 -4.54
N GLN A 179 -25.99 28.16 -4.79
CA GLN A 179 -26.70 28.55 -6.01
C GLN A 179 -25.77 28.53 -7.22
N ASP A 180 -26.30 28.55 -8.44
CA ASP A 180 -25.48 28.39 -9.65
C ASP A 180 -24.44 29.50 -9.84
N THR A 181 -24.78 30.75 -9.49
CA THR A 181 -23.82 31.86 -9.47
C THR A 181 -22.72 31.69 -8.43
N GLU A 182 -23.06 31.12 -7.29
CA GLU A 182 -22.11 30.82 -6.20
C GLU A 182 -21.22 29.63 -6.54
N LYS A 183 -21.75 28.58 -7.22
CA LYS A 183 -20.96 27.49 -7.75
C LYS A 183 -19.90 27.96 -8.74
N TYR A 184 -20.29 28.92 -9.62
CA TYR A 184 -19.32 29.52 -10.54
C TYR A 184 -18.19 30.24 -9.79
N ALA A 185 -18.53 31.12 -8.84
CA ALA A 185 -17.55 31.82 -8.03
C ALA A 185 -16.67 30.88 -7.20
N PHE A 186 -17.27 29.83 -6.64
CA PHE A 186 -16.55 28.77 -5.93
C PHE A 186 -15.52 28.06 -6.83
N GLU A 187 -15.90 27.63 -8.04
CA GLU A 187 -14.96 26.94 -8.96
C GLU A 187 -13.82 27.86 -9.41
N GLU A 188 -14.09 29.15 -9.66
CA GLU A 188 -13.04 30.13 -10.01
C GLU A 188 -12.08 30.40 -8.83
N LEU A 189 -12.58 30.50 -7.62
CA LEU A 189 -11.76 30.70 -6.41
C LEU A 189 -10.99 29.44 -6.04
N LYS A 190 -11.56 28.25 -6.23
CA LYS A 190 -10.92 26.96 -5.96
C LYS A 190 -9.71 26.69 -6.86
N ARG A 191 -9.70 27.22 -8.07
CA ARG A 191 -8.54 27.14 -8.98
C ARG A 191 -7.32 27.90 -8.46
N ARG A 192 -7.54 28.84 -7.54
CA ARG A 192 -6.49 29.62 -6.90
C ARG A 192 -6.07 28.97 -5.59
N LYS A 193 -4.77 28.89 -5.33
CA LYS A 193 -4.26 28.26 -4.12
C LYS A 193 -4.60 29.07 -2.87
N ASN A 194 -4.97 28.38 -1.78
CA ASN A 194 -5.13 28.91 -0.43
C ASN A 194 -6.18 30.03 -0.27
N ILE A 195 -7.20 30.11 -1.17
CA ILE A 195 -8.32 31.04 -1.00
C ILE A 195 -9.49 30.35 -0.29
N ILE A 196 -9.89 29.19 -0.79
CA ILE A 196 -10.95 28.38 -0.21
C ILE A 196 -10.49 26.93 -0.07
N LYS A 197 -10.99 26.29 0.96
CA LYS A 197 -10.80 24.85 1.19
C LYS A 197 -12.14 24.15 1.37
N VAL A 198 -12.21 22.89 0.95
CA VAL A 198 -13.38 22.04 1.15
C VAL A 198 -13.04 21.03 2.24
N GLU A 199 -13.83 21.03 3.30
CA GLU A 199 -13.71 20.10 4.42
C GLU A 199 -14.93 19.19 4.48
N GLU A 200 -14.79 18.01 5.06
CA GLU A 200 -15.90 17.10 5.34
C GLU A 200 -16.35 17.32 6.79
N GLU A 201 -17.56 17.82 6.97
CA GLU A 201 -18.22 17.88 8.27
C GLU A 201 -19.10 16.63 8.45
N LYS A 202 -18.94 15.98 9.59
CA LYS A 202 -19.75 14.83 9.99
C LYS A 202 -20.80 15.28 10.98
N ILE A 203 -22.04 15.21 10.59
CA ILE A 203 -23.18 15.43 11.48
C ILE A 203 -23.68 14.06 11.92
N THR A 204 -23.61 13.79 13.23
CA THR A 204 -24.08 12.53 13.81
C THR A 204 -25.39 12.82 14.54
N THR A 205 -26.47 12.18 14.09
CA THR A 205 -27.79 12.25 14.69
C THR A 205 -28.23 10.89 15.21
N ILE A 206 -28.97 10.88 16.30
CA ILE A 206 -29.38 9.69 17.02
C ILE A 206 -30.90 9.60 17.06
N THR A 207 -31.45 8.41 16.78
CA THR A 207 -32.89 8.16 16.86
C THR A 207 -33.15 7.01 17.81
N LEU A 208 -33.90 7.23 18.89
CA LEU A 208 -34.32 6.19 19.82
C LEU A 208 -35.33 5.24 19.17
N THR A 209 -35.19 3.93 19.44
CA THR A 209 -36.22 2.94 19.16
C THR A 209 -37.35 3.03 20.21
N GLU A 210 -38.47 2.36 19.98
CA GLU A 210 -39.58 2.33 20.95
C GLU A 210 -39.15 1.75 22.31
N LEU A 211 -38.40 0.66 22.27
CA LEU A 211 -37.82 0.06 23.49
C LEU A 211 -36.83 1.01 24.16
N GLY A 212 -35.99 1.70 23.34
CA GLY A 212 -35.05 2.69 23.84
C GLY A 212 -35.73 3.86 24.56
N ARG A 213 -36.89 4.33 24.07
CA ARG A 213 -37.68 5.39 24.72
C ARG A 213 -38.27 4.90 26.05
N GLN A 214 -38.80 3.68 26.12
CA GLN A 214 -39.33 3.11 27.33
C GLN A 214 -38.26 2.98 28.42
N ILE A 215 -37.07 2.50 28.06
CA ILE A 215 -35.95 2.37 29.01
C ILE A 215 -35.39 3.76 29.40
N ALA A 216 -35.32 4.72 28.47
CA ALA A 216 -34.83 6.07 28.75
C ALA A 216 -35.71 6.80 29.78
N ASN A 217 -37.00 6.50 29.81
CA ASN A 217 -37.97 7.05 30.76
C ASN A 217 -38.11 6.23 32.06
N ALA A 218 -37.48 5.06 32.16
CA ALA A 218 -37.48 4.24 33.35
C ALA A 218 -36.49 4.77 34.40
N ASP A 219 -36.64 4.30 35.65
CA ASP A 219 -35.67 4.62 36.70
C ASP A 219 -34.35 3.88 36.47
N LEU A 220 -33.31 4.64 36.14
CA LEU A 220 -31.95 4.16 35.90
C LEU A 220 -31.00 4.39 37.10
N SER A 221 -31.52 4.79 38.25
CA SER A 221 -30.75 5.20 39.43
C SER A 221 -30.11 4.04 40.22
N GLY A 222 -30.41 2.78 39.88
CA GLY A 222 -29.90 1.62 40.59
C GLY A 222 -28.38 1.55 40.62
N GLU A 223 -27.77 1.46 41.81
CA GLU A 223 -26.34 1.23 42.00
C GLU A 223 -26.03 -0.27 41.86
N TYR A 224 -25.28 -0.59 40.78
CA TYR A 224 -24.81 -1.96 40.53
C TYR A 224 -23.27 -2.01 40.63
N LEU A 225 -22.78 -3.08 41.25
CA LEU A 225 -21.33 -3.33 41.30
C LEU A 225 -20.80 -3.74 39.94
N ASN A 226 -19.79 -3.02 39.46
CA ASN A 226 -19.11 -3.34 38.20
C ASN A 226 -17.95 -4.34 38.41
N GLN A 227 -17.31 -4.32 39.58
CA GLN A 227 -16.21 -5.22 39.94
C GLN A 227 -16.07 -5.36 41.44
N LEU A 228 -15.60 -6.53 41.89
CA LEU A 228 -15.19 -6.74 43.28
C LEU A 228 -13.84 -6.04 43.55
N THR A 229 -13.85 -5.17 44.56
CA THR A 229 -12.59 -4.54 45.03
C THR A 229 -12.15 -5.19 46.35
N PRO A 230 -10.84 -5.13 46.71
CA PRO A 230 -10.37 -5.65 48.00
C PRO A 230 -11.10 -5.03 49.20
N GLN A 231 -11.55 -3.79 49.07
CA GLN A 231 -12.28 -3.07 50.10
C GLN A 231 -13.72 -3.58 50.30
N LEU A 232 -14.41 -3.90 49.18
CA LEU A 232 -15.74 -4.51 49.20
C LEU A 232 -15.71 -5.93 49.80
N LEU A 233 -14.65 -6.69 49.49
CA LEU A 233 -14.45 -8.02 50.08
C LEU A 233 -14.21 -7.95 51.59
N LYS A 234 -13.38 -7.01 52.07
CA LYS A 234 -13.08 -6.81 53.49
C LYS A 234 -14.30 -6.37 54.28
N THR A 235 -15.12 -5.50 53.73
CA THR A 235 -16.32 -4.95 54.42
C THR A 235 -17.56 -5.85 54.32
N GLY A 236 -17.56 -6.84 53.43
CA GLY A 236 -18.71 -7.71 53.19
C GLY A 236 -19.89 -7.03 52.44
N ARG A 237 -19.80 -5.73 52.12
CA ARG A 237 -20.88 -4.94 51.50
C ARG A 237 -21.34 -5.46 50.13
N TRP A 238 -20.50 -6.24 49.44
CA TRP A 238 -20.85 -6.86 48.18
C TRP A 238 -22.03 -7.87 48.29
N LYS A 239 -22.33 -8.37 49.48
CA LYS A 239 -23.43 -9.30 49.71
C LYS A 239 -24.80 -8.64 49.67
N GLU A 240 -24.83 -7.32 49.88
CA GLU A 240 -26.07 -6.51 49.95
C GLU A 240 -26.31 -5.74 48.65
N GLN A 241 -25.43 -5.84 47.67
CA GLN A 241 -25.50 -5.12 46.40
C GLN A 241 -25.62 -6.09 45.23
N GLU A 242 -26.35 -5.70 44.20
CA GLU A 242 -26.48 -6.45 42.96
C GLU A 242 -25.30 -6.16 42.01
N PHE A 243 -24.82 -7.20 41.36
CA PHE A 243 -23.81 -7.06 40.32
C PHE A 243 -24.45 -6.73 38.99
N ARG A 244 -23.84 -5.84 38.25
CA ARG A 244 -24.19 -5.63 36.86
C ARG A 244 -24.01 -6.93 36.07
N ALA A 245 -25.01 -7.31 35.28
CA ALA A 245 -24.91 -8.48 34.41
C ALA A 245 -23.77 -8.26 33.38
N TYR A 246 -22.94 -9.29 33.23
CA TYR A 246 -21.83 -9.24 32.28
C TYR A 246 -22.36 -9.40 30.84
N ASP A 247 -22.08 -8.42 29.99
CA ASP A 247 -22.50 -8.42 28.60
C ASP A 247 -21.33 -8.91 27.74
N VAL A 248 -21.44 -10.12 27.19
CA VAL A 248 -20.42 -10.75 26.33
C VAL A 248 -20.58 -10.40 24.84
N GLU A 249 -21.70 -9.76 24.47
CA GLU A 249 -22.03 -9.40 23.09
C GLU A 249 -21.61 -7.98 22.72
N ILE A 250 -21.04 -7.24 23.67
CA ILE A 250 -20.55 -5.89 23.42
C ILE A 250 -19.51 -5.91 22.30
N ASN A 251 -19.82 -5.19 21.22
CA ASN A 251 -18.87 -4.95 20.15
C ASN A 251 -17.68 -4.14 20.66
N VAL A 252 -16.52 -4.74 20.64
CA VAL A 252 -15.26 -4.03 20.87
C VAL A 252 -14.71 -3.51 19.54
N PRO A 253 -14.14 -2.29 19.49
CA PRO A 253 -13.51 -1.78 18.29
C PRO A 253 -12.48 -2.77 17.76
N LYS A 254 -12.54 -3.09 16.47
CA LYS A 254 -11.52 -3.92 15.83
C LYS A 254 -10.19 -3.19 15.88
N ILE A 255 -9.29 -3.64 16.74
CA ILE A 255 -7.92 -3.14 16.77
C ILE A 255 -7.15 -3.89 15.70
N ASN A 256 -6.86 -3.21 14.60
CA ASN A 256 -5.99 -3.74 13.56
C ASN A 256 -4.54 -3.66 14.06
N ARG A 257 -4.00 -4.78 14.51
CA ARG A 257 -2.57 -4.89 14.85
C ARG A 257 -1.73 -4.92 13.58
N GLY A 258 -0.43 -4.65 13.71
CA GLY A 258 0.52 -4.81 12.62
C GLY A 258 0.55 -6.25 12.13
N LYS A 259 0.66 -6.42 10.79
CA LYS A 259 0.69 -7.71 10.10
C LYS A 259 1.86 -7.68 9.11
N ARG A 260 2.60 -8.77 9.00
CA ARG A 260 3.60 -8.92 7.94
C ARG A 260 2.91 -8.93 6.58
N HIS A 261 3.61 -8.44 5.57
CA HIS A 261 3.14 -8.54 4.19
C HIS A 261 3.08 -10.03 3.80
N PHE A 262 2.00 -10.46 3.17
CA PHE A 262 1.73 -11.87 2.88
C PHE A 262 2.79 -12.52 1.98
N VAL A 263 3.37 -11.77 1.03
CA VAL A 263 4.50 -12.25 0.21
C VAL A 263 5.71 -12.57 1.09
N ASN A 264 6.03 -11.69 2.06
CA ASN A 264 7.15 -11.93 2.96
C ASN A 264 6.90 -13.15 3.88
N GLU A 265 5.67 -13.38 4.32
CA GLU A 265 5.32 -14.60 5.07
C GLU A 265 5.56 -15.87 4.24
N ALA A 266 5.15 -15.85 2.97
CA ALA A 266 5.37 -16.97 2.06
C ALA A 266 6.86 -17.20 1.77
N LEU A 267 7.65 -16.15 1.59
CA LEU A 267 9.10 -16.23 1.42
C LEU A 267 9.77 -16.83 2.66
N GLU A 268 9.41 -16.40 3.86
CA GLU A 268 9.94 -16.96 5.11
C GLU A 268 9.60 -18.46 5.26
N TYR A 269 8.37 -18.85 4.90
CA TYR A 269 7.99 -20.26 4.90
C TYR A 269 8.86 -21.08 3.94
N ALA A 270 9.06 -20.60 2.71
CA ALA A 270 9.91 -21.29 1.73
C ALA A 270 11.37 -21.41 2.19
N LYS A 271 11.90 -20.37 2.87
CA LYS A 271 13.23 -20.44 3.50
C LYS A 271 13.29 -21.54 4.56
N GLN A 272 12.27 -21.62 5.42
CA GLN A 272 12.22 -22.69 6.43
C GLN A 272 12.18 -24.08 5.79
N VAL A 273 11.45 -24.28 4.70
CA VAL A 273 11.45 -25.54 3.95
C VAL A 273 12.85 -25.93 3.50
N TRP A 274 13.63 -25.00 2.93
CA TRP A 274 15.01 -25.28 2.51
C TRP A 274 15.94 -25.57 3.70
N ILE A 275 15.80 -24.81 4.80
CA ILE A 275 16.58 -25.03 6.04
C ILE A 275 16.30 -26.44 6.61
N GLU A 276 15.02 -26.84 6.69
CA GLU A 276 14.61 -28.17 7.13
C GLU A 276 15.16 -29.30 6.24
N MET A 277 15.33 -29.02 4.94
CA MET A 277 15.95 -29.95 3.99
C MET A 277 17.50 -29.96 4.09
N GLY A 278 18.06 -29.18 5.03
CA GLY A 278 19.50 -29.13 5.34
C GLY A 278 20.29 -28.19 4.42
N PHE A 279 19.67 -27.21 3.81
CA PHE A 279 20.33 -26.18 3.01
C PHE A 279 20.75 -24.98 3.86
N LYS A 280 21.84 -24.32 3.48
CA LYS A 280 22.31 -23.05 4.05
C LYS A 280 21.89 -21.90 3.13
N GLU A 281 21.46 -20.78 3.71
CA GLU A 281 21.09 -19.60 2.92
C GLU A 281 22.34 -18.92 2.36
N MET A 282 22.33 -18.60 1.07
CA MET A 282 23.28 -17.73 0.40
C MET A 282 22.60 -16.44 -0.02
N SER A 283 23.32 -15.32 -0.01
CA SER A 283 22.80 -14.00 -0.36
C SER A 283 23.74 -13.24 -1.30
N GLY A 284 23.22 -12.28 -2.03
CA GLY A 284 23.98 -11.46 -2.96
C GLY A 284 23.24 -10.17 -3.34
N THR A 285 23.94 -9.25 -3.98
CA THR A 285 23.43 -7.96 -4.43
C THR A 285 22.47 -8.08 -5.60
N MET A 286 21.55 -7.11 -5.75
CA MET A 286 20.66 -7.05 -6.91
C MET A 286 21.37 -6.54 -8.15
N VAL A 287 22.33 -5.63 -7.98
CA VAL A 287 23.20 -5.13 -9.05
C VAL A 287 24.44 -6.00 -9.11
N ASN A 288 24.73 -6.50 -10.30
CA ASN A 288 25.90 -7.34 -10.57
C ASN A 288 26.50 -6.97 -11.93
N THR A 289 27.77 -7.29 -12.14
CA THR A 289 28.35 -7.20 -13.47
C THR A 289 27.78 -8.28 -14.39
N SER A 290 27.76 -8.01 -15.69
CA SER A 290 27.42 -9.00 -16.72
C SER A 290 28.30 -10.23 -16.64
N PHE A 291 29.54 -10.09 -16.15
CA PHE A 291 30.42 -11.22 -15.84
C PHE A 291 29.73 -12.27 -14.96
N TRP A 292 29.21 -11.85 -13.81
CA TRP A 292 28.55 -12.78 -12.89
C TRP A 292 27.17 -13.23 -13.36
N ASN A 293 26.43 -12.32 -14.02
CA ASN A 293 25.08 -12.63 -14.49
C ASN A 293 25.05 -13.57 -15.69
N PHE A 294 26.10 -13.53 -16.53
CA PHE A 294 26.11 -14.25 -17.79
C PHE A 294 27.41 -15.02 -18.06
N ASP A 295 28.57 -14.34 -18.05
CA ASP A 295 29.84 -14.94 -18.48
C ASP A 295 30.24 -16.12 -17.59
N ALA A 296 30.16 -15.97 -16.26
CA ALA A 296 30.46 -17.02 -15.29
C ALA A 296 29.49 -18.22 -15.38
N LEU A 297 28.36 -18.06 -16.05
CA LEU A 297 27.35 -19.07 -16.34
C LEU A 297 27.38 -19.53 -17.80
N PHE A 298 28.50 -19.32 -18.47
CA PHE A 298 28.74 -19.78 -19.83
C PHE A 298 27.69 -19.30 -20.85
N THR A 299 27.04 -18.15 -20.63
CA THR A 299 26.14 -17.53 -21.58
C THR A 299 26.93 -16.65 -22.53
N ALA A 300 26.89 -16.92 -23.84
CA ALA A 300 27.64 -16.19 -24.86
C ALA A 300 27.35 -14.67 -24.82
N GLN A 301 28.35 -13.84 -25.20
CA GLN A 301 28.20 -12.38 -25.15
C GLN A 301 27.25 -11.82 -26.22
N ASP A 302 26.97 -12.60 -27.25
CA ASP A 302 26.01 -12.30 -28.32
C ASP A 302 24.65 -13.01 -28.13
N HIS A 303 24.43 -13.63 -26.96
CA HIS A 303 23.19 -14.31 -26.68
C HIS A 303 22.03 -13.32 -26.53
N PRO A 304 20.84 -13.55 -27.15
CA PRO A 304 19.70 -12.64 -27.11
C PRO A 304 19.23 -12.21 -25.71
N VAL A 305 19.38 -13.08 -24.70
CA VAL A 305 19.02 -12.78 -23.30
C VAL A 305 19.75 -11.54 -22.74
N ARG A 306 20.86 -11.14 -23.35
CA ARG A 306 21.64 -9.95 -22.98
C ARG A 306 21.12 -8.67 -23.63
N GLU A 307 20.14 -8.75 -24.51
CA GLU A 307 19.57 -7.57 -25.14
C GLU A 307 18.81 -6.70 -24.13
N LEU A 308 18.72 -5.40 -24.44
CA LEU A 308 17.98 -4.43 -23.61
C LEU A 308 16.50 -4.76 -23.44
N GLN A 309 15.95 -5.60 -24.33
CA GLN A 309 14.56 -6.07 -24.24
C GLN A 309 14.34 -7.01 -23.06
N ASP A 310 15.37 -7.77 -22.66
CA ASP A 310 15.24 -8.78 -21.61
C ASP A 310 16.00 -8.42 -20.33
N THR A 311 17.00 -7.54 -20.41
CA THR A 311 17.92 -7.21 -19.30
C THR A 311 17.95 -5.71 -19.03
N PHE A 312 17.83 -5.31 -17.76
CA PHE A 312 18.04 -3.94 -17.31
C PHE A 312 19.52 -3.68 -17.08
N TYR A 313 20.12 -2.87 -17.95
CA TYR A 313 21.47 -2.32 -17.77
C TYR A 313 21.43 -0.99 -17.03
N LEU A 314 22.43 -0.76 -16.20
CA LEU A 314 22.58 0.53 -15.51
C LEU A 314 23.36 1.49 -16.42
N GLY A 315 23.03 2.79 -16.33
CA GLY A 315 23.68 3.84 -17.11
C GLY A 315 24.45 4.86 -16.26
N GLY A 316 25.14 5.77 -16.92
CA GLY A 316 25.86 6.87 -16.29
C GLY A 316 27.02 6.39 -15.40
N LYS A 317 27.13 6.92 -14.18
CA LYS A 317 28.21 6.55 -13.24
C LYS A 317 28.16 5.08 -12.78
N ALA A 318 27.01 4.43 -12.89
CA ALA A 318 26.81 3.04 -12.49
C ALA A 318 26.90 2.05 -13.65
N GLU A 319 27.27 2.48 -14.86
CA GLU A 319 27.30 1.66 -16.07
C GLU A 319 28.27 0.48 -15.97
N PHE A 320 29.44 0.70 -15.39
CA PHE A 320 30.49 -0.32 -15.28
C PHE A 320 30.81 -0.63 -13.82
N GLY A 321 31.00 -1.94 -13.54
CA GLY A 321 31.41 -2.47 -12.25
C GLY A 321 32.82 -3.05 -12.28
N GLN A 322 33.26 -3.53 -11.12
CA GLN A 322 34.55 -4.19 -10.97
C GLN A 322 34.40 -5.68 -11.21
N LEU A 323 35.31 -6.25 -11.99
CA LEU A 323 35.44 -7.69 -12.18
C LEU A 323 36.08 -8.33 -10.94
N PRO A 324 35.89 -9.65 -10.74
CA PRO A 324 36.63 -10.40 -9.71
C PRO A 324 38.13 -10.46 -10.01
N ASP A 325 38.86 -11.29 -9.24
CA ASP A 325 40.29 -11.51 -9.46
C ASP A 325 40.58 -11.90 -10.91
N GLN A 326 41.64 -11.32 -11.48
CA GLN A 326 42.01 -11.48 -12.89
C GLN A 326 42.18 -12.94 -13.29
N LYS A 327 42.71 -13.79 -12.39
CA LYS A 327 42.86 -15.23 -12.65
C LYS A 327 41.54 -15.93 -12.91
N LEU A 328 40.47 -15.51 -12.22
CA LEU A 328 39.13 -16.03 -12.45
C LEU A 328 38.56 -15.53 -13.79
N VAL A 329 38.76 -14.25 -14.07
CA VAL A 329 38.35 -13.66 -15.35
C VAL A 329 39.01 -14.39 -16.52
N ASP A 330 40.32 -14.64 -16.45
CA ASP A 330 41.08 -15.31 -17.50
C ASP A 330 40.61 -16.75 -17.72
N LYS A 331 40.26 -17.49 -16.65
CA LYS A 331 39.69 -18.84 -16.76
C LYS A 331 38.34 -18.83 -17.46
N VAL A 332 37.43 -17.93 -17.08
CA VAL A 332 36.10 -17.82 -17.70
C VAL A 332 36.24 -17.40 -19.16
N LYS A 333 37.10 -16.40 -19.47
CA LYS A 333 37.42 -16.01 -20.83
C LYS A 333 37.91 -17.17 -21.68
N ALA A 334 38.92 -17.94 -21.21
CA ALA A 334 39.47 -19.09 -21.93
C ALA A 334 38.38 -20.15 -22.21
N VAL A 335 37.47 -20.39 -21.28
CA VAL A 335 36.36 -21.34 -21.50
C VAL A 335 35.42 -20.82 -22.59
N HIS A 336 35.10 -19.51 -22.64
CA HIS A 336 34.29 -18.94 -23.71
C HIS A 336 34.97 -19.01 -25.08
N GLU A 337 36.27 -18.73 -25.15
CA GLU A 337 36.99 -18.62 -26.42
C GLU A 337 37.32 -20.00 -27.03
N ASN A 338 37.73 -20.97 -26.21
CA ASN A 338 38.23 -22.27 -26.71
C ASN A 338 37.90 -23.48 -25.84
N GLY A 339 37.06 -23.30 -24.83
CA GLY A 339 36.67 -24.39 -23.90
C GLY A 339 37.69 -24.69 -22.81
N SER A 340 38.93 -24.19 -22.90
CA SER A 340 40.01 -24.46 -21.94
C SER A 340 40.15 -25.95 -21.63
N ASN A 341 40.15 -26.33 -20.35
CA ASN A 341 40.30 -27.70 -19.87
C ASN A 341 38.96 -28.42 -19.57
N THR A 342 37.86 -27.95 -20.13
CA THR A 342 36.50 -28.48 -19.86
C THR A 342 36.10 -29.61 -20.82
N GLY A 343 36.91 -29.91 -21.82
CA GLY A 343 36.57 -30.86 -22.87
C GLY A 343 35.65 -30.31 -23.97
N SER A 344 35.24 -29.06 -23.86
CA SER A 344 34.44 -28.35 -24.88
C SER A 344 35.33 -27.51 -25.81
N LYS A 345 34.72 -27.03 -26.89
CA LYS A 345 35.37 -26.08 -27.81
C LYS A 345 35.09 -24.60 -27.49
N GLY A 346 34.31 -24.33 -26.42
CA GLY A 346 33.82 -23.01 -26.12
C GLY A 346 32.86 -22.51 -27.20
N TRP A 347 32.58 -21.23 -27.16
CA TRP A 347 31.72 -20.52 -28.13
C TRP A 347 32.51 -20.01 -29.37
N GLN A 348 33.85 -20.07 -29.31
CA GLN A 348 34.77 -19.76 -30.45
C GLN A 348 34.67 -18.30 -30.95
N TYR A 349 34.41 -17.34 -30.05
CA TYR A 349 34.42 -15.91 -30.33
C TYR A 349 35.46 -15.19 -29.47
N SER A 350 35.84 -13.99 -29.86
CA SER A 350 36.73 -13.13 -29.04
C SER A 350 35.96 -12.51 -27.89
N TRP A 351 36.22 -12.94 -26.68
CA TRP A 351 35.58 -12.45 -25.48
C TRP A 351 35.98 -11.01 -25.13
N LYS A 352 35.01 -10.15 -24.83
CA LYS A 352 35.21 -8.71 -24.57
C LYS A 352 35.04 -8.38 -23.11
N GLU A 353 36.10 -7.91 -22.46
CA GLU A 353 36.09 -7.54 -21.04
C GLU A 353 35.12 -6.38 -20.77
N GLN A 354 34.96 -5.46 -21.70
CA GLN A 354 34.08 -4.31 -21.53
C GLN A 354 32.60 -4.72 -21.42
N GLU A 355 32.18 -5.73 -22.19
CA GLU A 355 30.84 -6.29 -22.08
C GLU A 355 30.61 -6.96 -20.71
N ALA A 356 31.61 -7.63 -20.19
CA ALA A 356 31.56 -8.29 -18.89
C ALA A 356 31.49 -7.30 -17.71
N LYS A 357 32.05 -6.10 -17.87
CA LYS A 357 32.02 -5.02 -16.85
C LYS A 357 30.69 -4.32 -16.72
N LYS A 358 29.81 -4.39 -17.72
CA LYS A 358 28.50 -3.71 -17.67
C LYS A 358 27.68 -4.18 -16.46
N ASN A 359 27.17 -3.23 -15.68
CA ASN A 359 26.29 -3.51 -14.57
C ASN A 359 24.85 -3.75 -15.01
N VAL A 360 24.24 -4.78 -14.46
CA VAL A 360 22.85 -5.18 -14.72
C VAL A 360 22.09 -5.39 -13.41
N LEU A 361 20.78 -5.22 -13.44
CA LEU A 361 19.91 -5.83 -12.44
C LEU A 361 19.86 -7.34 -12.73
N ARG A 362 20.16 -8.17 -11.72
CA ARG A 362 20.23 -9.63 -11.93
C ARG A 362 18.93 -10.18 -12.51
N THR A 363 19.05 -10.94 -13.61
CA THR A 363 17.91 -11.56 -14.30
C THR A 363 17.46 -12.88 -13.68
N HIS A 364 18.29 -13.44 -12.81
CA HIS A 364 18.06 -14.67 -12.05
C HIS A 364 18.94 -14.68 -10.79
N THR A 365 18.59 -15.51 -9.82
CA THR A 365 19.38 -15.69 -8.58
C THR A 365 20.59 -16.61 -8.76
N THR A 366 20.76 -17.26 -9.90
CA THR A 366 21.92 -18.12 -10.23
C THR A 366 23.26 -17.35 -10.21
N VAL A 367 23.21 -16.02 -10.33
CA VAL A 367 24.34 -15.13 -10.03
C VAL A 367 24.95 -15.43 -8.67
N ILE A 368 24.10 -15.61 -7.64
CA ILE A 368 24.53 -15.90 -6.26
C ILE A 368 25.18 -17.27 -6.21
N SER A 369 24.64 -18.25 -6.95
CA SER A 369 25.21 -19.58 -7.07
C SER A 369 26.62 -19.55 -7.66
N ALA A 370 26.85 -18.79 -8.75
CA ALA A 370 28.16 -18.61 -9.36
C ALA A 370 29.17 -17.97 -8.40
N GLN A 371 28.77 -16.90 -7.70
CA GLN A 371 29.60 -16.24 -6.69
C GLN A 371 29.94 -17.15 -5.52
N THR A 372 28.94 -17.92 -5.06
CA THR A 372 29.13 -18.91 -3.97
C THR A 372 30.10 -20.00 -4.38
N LEU A 373 29.97 -20.56 -5.60
CA LEU A 373 30.90 -21.57 -6.13
C LEU A 373 32.33 -21.05 -6.17
N ALA A 374 32.54 -19.81 -6.65
CA ALA A 374 33.86 -19.21 -6.75
C ALA A 374 34.50 -18.93 -5.38
N ALA A 375 33.70 -18.74 -4.33
CA ALA A 375 34.15 -18.48 -2.97
C ALA A 375 34.42 -19.75 -2.14
N LEU A 376 33.93 -20.92 -2.58
CA LEU A 376 34.05 -22.17 -1.85
C LEU A 376 35.50 -22.69 -1.82
N LYS A 377 35.85 -23.26 -0.68
CA LYS A 377 37.11 -24.02 -0.52
C LYS A 377 36.83 -25.51 -0.68
N LYS A 378 37.79 -26.26 -1.25
CA LYS A 378 37.64 -27.69 -1.51
C LYS A 378 37.29 -28.53 -0.27
N GLN A 379 37.71 -28.11 0.91
CA GLN A 379 37.46 -28.77 2.20
C GLN A 379 36.02 -28.63 2.72
N ASP A 380 35.21 -27.72 2.13
CA ASP A 380 33.85 -27.44 2.58
C ASP A 380 32.80 -28.37 1.97
N LEU A 381 33.21 -29.30 1.12
CA LEU A 381 32.34 -30.25 0.41
C LEU A 381 32.07 -31.54 1.19
N PRO A 382 30.86 -32.13 1.09
CA PRO A 382 29.70 -31.72 0.30
C PRO A 382 28.87 -30.60 0.98
N VAL A 383 28.24 -29.72 0.18
CA VAL A 383 27.41 -28.63 0.69
C VAL A 383 26.15 -28.40 -0.13
N LYS A 384 25.13 -27.83 0.52
CA LYS A 384 23.87 -27.45 -0.09
C LYS A 384 23.54 -25.99 0.25
N TYR A 385 23.26 -25.18 -0.75
CA TYR A 385 22.88 -23.79 -0.57
C TYR A 385 21.57 -23.47 -1.27
N PHE A 386 20.82 -22.53 -0.71
CA PHE A 386 19.65 -21.93 -1.36
C PHE A 386 19.68 -20.41 -1.27
N ALA A 387 18.96 -19.76 -2.17
CA ALA A 387 18.66 -18.34 -2.09
C ALA A 387 17.20 -18.10 -2.43
N LEU A 388 16.64 -17.05 -1.84
CA LEU A 388 15.35 -16.47 -2.21
C LEU A 388 15.55 -14.98 -2.42
N GLY A 389 15.28 -14.48 -3.61
CA GLY A 389 15.54 -13.08 -3.89
C GLY A 389 14.86 -12.57 -5.15
N LYS A 390 14.82 -11.25 -5.24
CA LYS A 390 14.27 -10.56 -6.41
C LYS A 390 15.17 -10.70 -7.62
N CYS A 391 14.53 -10.92 -8.77
CA CYS A 391 15.09 -10.88 -10.11
C CYS A 391 14.35 -9.84 -10.94
N PHE A 392 14.99 -9.37 -12.02
CA PHE A 392 14.48 -8.28 -12.83
C PHE A 392 14.59 -8.65 -14.30
N ARG A 393 13.49 -8.49 -15.05
CA ARG A 393 13.44 -8.71 -16.49
C ARG A 393 12.64 -7.60 -17.15
N ASN A 394 13.09 -7.12 -18.27
CA ASN A 394 12.44 -6.06 -19.02
C ASN A 394 11.31 -6.65 -19.89
N GLU A 395 10.32 -7.25 -19.25
CA GLU A 395 9.16 -7.87 -19.90
C GLU A 395 7.98 -6.91 -19.97
N ALA A 396 7.08 -7.15 -20.92
CA ALA A 396 5.80 -6.44 -20.97
C ALA A 396 4.94 -6.77 -19.75
N LEU A 397 4.38 -5.73 -19.12
CA LEU A 397 3.56 -5.89 -17.93
C LEU A 397 2.17 -6.43 -18.28
N ASP A 398 1.86 -7.62 -17.80
CA ASP A 398 0.51 -8.20 -17.90
C ASP A 398 0.10 -8.88 -16.59
N TRP A 399 -1.00 -9.62 -16.60
CA TRP A 399 -1.52 -10.34 -15.43
C TRP A 399 -0.60 -11.47 -14.94
N SER A 400 0.35 -11.92 -15.75
CA SER A 400 1.26 -13.06 -15.47
C SER A 400 2.74 -12.66 -15.44
N HIS A 401 3.10 -11.45 -15.91
CA HIS A 401 4.48 -10.97 -16.01
C HIS A 401 4.67 -9.63 -15.32
N LEU A 402 5.77 -9.52 -14.60
CA LEU A 402 6.26 -8.29 -13.96
C LEU A 402 7.74 -8.08 -14.31
N PHE A 403 8.17 -6.82 -14.29
CA PHE A 403 9.59 -6.48 -14.42
C PHE A 403 10.44 -6.90 -13.21
N GLU A 404 9.82 -7.19 -12.05
CA GLU A 404 10.47 -7.77 -10.88
C GLU A 404 9.64 -8.95 -10.34
N PHE A 405 10.31 -9.99 -9.89
CA PHE A 405 9.68 -11.16 -9.29
C PHE A 405 10.64 -11.85 -8.31
N ASN A 406 10.13 -12.70 -7.44
CA ASN A 406 10.96 -13.51 -6.56
C ASN A 406 11.26 -14.86 -7.20
N GLN A 407 12.50 -15.30 -7.09
CA GLN A 407 12.99 -16.61 -7.53
C GLN A 407 13.56 -17.36 -6.33
N THR A 408 13.26 -18.66 -6.24
CA THR A 408 13.95 -19.58 -5.35
C THR A 408 15.05 -20.29 -6.10
N GLU A 409 16.23 -20.27 -5.56
CA GLU A 409 17.45 -20.86 -6.13
C GLU A 409 17.96 -21.96 -5.21
N GLY A 410 18.61 -22.96 -5.75
CA GLY A 410 19.35 -23.91 -4.94
C GLY A 410 20.48 -24.57 -5.69
N ILE A 411 21.54 -24.88 -4.99
CA ILE A 411 22.67 -25.67 -5.49
C ILE A 411 23.04 -26.75 -4.49
N VAL A 412 23.40 -27.92 -5.02
CA VAL A 412 24.02 -29.04 -4.27
C VAL A 412 25.34 -29.39 -4.92
N ILE A 413 26.41 -29.29 -4.15
CA ILE A 413 27.78 -29.57 -4.61
C ILE A 413 28.27 -30.80 -3.88
N ASP A 414 28.30 -31.92 -4.57
CA ASP A 414 28.63 -33.22 -4.00
C ASP A 414 29.16 -34.15 -5.09
N GLU A 415 30.29 -34.83 -4.87
CA GLU A 415 30.90 -35.78 -5.81
C GLU A 415 29.96 -36.94 -6.15
N ASN A 416 29.06 -37.32 -5.24
CA ASN A 416 28.09 -38.38 -5.42
C ASN A 416 26.72 -37.88 -5.92
N ALA A 417 26.56 -36.60 -6.17
CA ALA A 417 25.30 -36.06 -6.67
C ALA A 417 25.00 -36.52 -8.09
N ASN A 418 23.74 -36.70 -8.39
CA ASN A 418 23.30 -37.11 -9.71
C ASN A 418 21.91 -36.52 -10.04
N PHE A 419 21.48 -36.73 -11.27
CA PHE A 419 20.21 -36.16 -11.76
C PHE A 419 18.97 -36.66 -10.98
N ARG A 420 18.98 -37.89 -10.47
CA ARG A 420 17.87 -38.41 -9.63
C ARG A 420 17.77 -37.64 -8.30
N HIS A 421 18.90 -37.29 -7.71
CA HIS A 421 18.95 -36.49 -6.50
C HIS A 421 18.33 -35.07 -6.75
N LEU A 422 18.64 -34.47 -7.89
CA LEU A 422 18.03 -33.19 -8.31
C LEU A 422 16.49 -33.29 -8.32
N LEU A 423 15.97 -34.29 -9.03
CA LEU A 423 14.52 -34.52 -9.10
C LEU A 423 13.90 -34.80 -7.72
N GLY A 424 14.63 -35.49 -6.84
CA GLY A 424 14.20 -35.75 -5.47
C GLY A 424 14.06 -34.50 -4.63
N TYR A 425 15.05 -33.60 -4.63
CA TYR A 425 15.00 -32.32 -3.92
C TYR A 425 13.84 -31.44 -4.39
N LEU A 426 13.65 -31.33 -5.70
CA LEU A 426 12.59 -30.54 -6.28
C LEU A 426 11.21 -31.10 -5.94
N LYS A 427 10.98 -32.40 -6.06
CA LYS A 427 9.71 -33.02 -5.68
C LYS A 427 9.37 -32.79 -4.21
N GLU A 428 10.34 -32.93 -3.31
CA GLU A 428 10.13 -32.74 -1.88
C GLU A 428 9.82 -31.28 -1.57
N PHE A 429 10.54 -30.33 -2.16
CA PHE A 429 10.27 -28.90 -2.02
C PHE A 429 8.84 -28.55 -2.48
N PHE A 430 8.46 -28.93 -3.70
CA PHE A 430 7.12 -28.62 -4.21
C PHE A 430 6.01 -29.28 -3.40
N LYS A 431 6.22 -30.50 -2.94
CA LYS A 431 5.29 -31.19 -2.03
C LYS A 431 5.08 -30.40 -0.75
N LYS A 432 6.16 -29.93 -0.10
CA LYS A 432 6.10 -29.08 1.10
C LYS A 432 5.45 -27.73 0.82
N MET A 433 5.63 -27.18 -0.38
CA MET A 433 4.94 -25.95 -0.83
C MET A 433 3.45 -26.16 -1.18
N GLY A 434 2.94 -27.42 -1.16
CA GLY A 434 1.54 -27.76 -1.44
C GLY A 434 1.27 -28.18 -2.87
N PHE A 435 2.30 -28.45 -3.66
CA PHE A 435 2.21 -28.99 -5.02
C PHE A 435 2.76 -30.42 -5.09
N PRO A 436 1.94 -31.43 -4.72
CA PRO A 436 2.42 -32.83 -4.67
C PRO A 436 2.69 -33.42 -6.05
N GLN A 437 2.15 -32.82 -7.11
CA GLN A 437 2.35 -33.29 -8.49
C GLN A 437 3.28 -32.31 -9.23
N ALA A 438 4.49 -32.76 -9.46
CA ALA A 438 5.48 -32.09 -10.30
C ALA A 438 5.94 -33.04 -11.42
N ARG A 439 6.10 -32.50 -12.62
CA ARG A 439 6.68 -33.18 -13.77
C ARG A 439 7.88 -32.43 -14.29
N PHE A 440 8.78 -33.12 -14.93
CA PHE A 440 10.03 -32.59 -15.44
C PHE A 440 10.10 -32.93 -16.93
N ARG A 441 10.32 -31.91 -17.75
CA ARG A 441 10.47 -32.04 -19.20
C ARG A 441 11.89 -31.69 -19.60
N PRO A 442 12.52 -32.42 -20.56
CA PRO A 442 13.80 -32.01 -21.11
C PRO A 442 13.76 -30.56 -21.62
N ALA A 443 14.81 -29.81 -21.35
CA ALA A 443 14.97 -28.42 -21.74
C ALA A 443 16.42 -28.10 -22.08
N PHE A 444 16.69 -26.91 -22.54
CA PHE A 444 18.02 -26.38 -22.77
C PHE A 444 18.26 -25.09 -22.03
N PHE A 445 19.37 -25.04 -21.26
CA PHE A 445 19.90 -23.80 -20.70
C PHE A 445 21.43 -23.78 -20.95
N PRO A 446 22.02 -22.60 -21.26
CA PRO A 446 23.44 -22.51 -21.61
C PRO A 446 24.40 -23.06 -20.56
N TYR A 447 23.99 -23.04 -19.29
CA TYR A 447 24.83 -23.37 -18.13
C TYR A 447 24.57 -24.76 -17.52
N THR A 448 23.59 -25.52 -17.99
CA THR A 448 23.26 -26.86 -17.44
C THR A 448 23.20 -27.92 -18.53
N GLU A 449 23.63 -29.16 -18.19
CA GLU A 449 23.51 -30.36 -19.00
C GLU A 449 23.58 -31.59 -18.07
N PRO A 450 22.56 -32.44 -17.94
CA PRO A 450 21.22 -32.31 -18.53
C PRO A 450 20.41 -31.17 -17.89
N SER A 451 19.43 -30.66 -18.65
CA SER A 451 18.54 -29.58 -18.23
C SER A 451 17.09 -30.05 -18.26
N VAL A 452 16.28 -29.53 -17.35
CA VAL A 452 14.83 -29.76 -17.30
C VAL A 452 14.06 -28.49 -17.01
N GLU A 453 12.88 -28.39 -17.58
CA GLU A 453 11.83 -27.50 -17.13
C GLU A 453 10.94 -28.18 -16.10
N ILE A 454 10.49 -27.42 -15.14
CA ILE A 454 9.69 -27.86 -14.01
C ILE A 454 8.27 -27.36 -14.20
N ASP A 455 7.30 -28.27 -14.30
CA ASP A 455 5.89 -27.95 -14.24
C ASP A 455 5.27 -28.48 -12.95
N VAL A 456 4.39 -27.71 -12.32
CA VAL A 456 3.55 -28.15 -11.21
C VAL A 456 2.10 -28.16 -11.62
N TYR A 457 1.34 -29.15 -11.12
CA TYR A 457 -0.09 -29.20 -11.40
C TYR A 457 -0.85 -28.26 -10.48
N HIS A 458 -1.55 -27.30 -11.07
CA HIS A 458 -2.35 -26.32 -10.35
C HIS A 458 -3.73 -26.91 -10.02
N PRO A 459 -4.07 -27.14 -8.74
CA PRO A 459 -5.26 -27.90 -8.37
C PRO A 459 -6.57 -27.16 -8.69
N VAL A 460 -6.58 -25.82 -8.62
CA VAL A 460 -7.77 -24.99 -8.89
C VAL A 460 -7.99 -24.82 -10.39
N HIS A 461 -6.95 -24.42 -11.13
CA HIS A 461 -7.04 -24.22 -12.59
C HIS A 461 -6.97 -25.51 -13.39
N LYS A 462 -6.71 -26.65 -12.75
CA LYS A 462 -6.64 -27.98 -13.37
C LYS A 462 -5.72 -28.03 -14.60
N LYS A 463 -4.58 -27.32 -14.53
CA LYS A 463 -3.59 -27.24 -15.61
C LYS A 463 -2.17 -27.30 -15.05
N TRP A 464 -1.24 -27.68 -15.94
CA TRP A 464 0.19 -27.62 -15.64
C TRP A 464 0.69 -26.18 -15.80
N LEU A 465 1.45 -25.70 -14.81
CA LEU A 465 2.12 -24.41 -14.82
C LEU A 465 3.62 -24.63 -14.85
N GLU A 466 4.28 -24.03 -15.81
CA GLU A 466 5.73 -23.93 -15.85
C GLU A 466 6.20 -22.97 -14.75
N ILE A 467 7.13 -23.44 -13.93
CA ILE A 467 7.64 -22.68 -12.78
C ILE A 467 9.09 -22.24 -12.99
N GLY A 468 9.88 -23.00 -13.77
CA GLY A 468 11.26 -22.65 -14.07
C GLY A 468 12.14 -23.82 -14.44
N GLY A 469 13.44 -23.57 -14.50
CA GLY A 469 14.44 -24.53 -14.94
C GLY A 469 15.26 -25.14 -13.81
N ALA A 470 15.85 -26.29 -14.10
CA ALA A 470 16.84 -26.97 -13.27
C ALA A 470 17.79 -27.82 -14.13
N GLY A 471 18.91 -28.21 -13.56
CA GLY A 471 19.86 -29.08 -14.25
C GLY A 471 21.11 -29.37 -13.43
N ILE A 472 22.09 -29.95 -14.07
CA ILE A 472 23.43 -30.08 -13.53
C ILE A 472 24.32 -29.06 -14.25
N PHE A 473 25.06 -28.24 -13.49
CA PHE A 473 25.96 -27.27 -14.11
C PHE A 473 27.01 -27.96 -14.97
N ARG A 474 27.24 -27.39 -16.13
CA ARG A 474 28.22 -27.87 -17.09
C ARG A 474 29.65 -27.69 -16.57
N PRO A 475 30.62 -28.52 -17.03
CA PRO A 475 32.03 -28.34 -16.69
C PRO A 475 32.55 -26.92 -17.00
N GLU A 476 32.02 -26.28 -18.04
CA GLU A 476 32.36 -24.88 -18.43
C GLU A 476 31.99 -23.85 -17.39
N VAL A 477 31.05 -24.14 -16.50
CA VAL A 477 30.69 -23.33 -15.33
C VAL A 477 31.49 -23.75 -14.10
N VAL A 478 31.53 -25.07 -13.83
CA VAL A 478 32.05 -25.58 -12.57
C VAL A 478 33.56 -25.47 -12.48
N ILE A 479 34.28 -25.88 -13.54
CA ILE A 479 35.77 -25.94 -13.54
C ILE A 479 36.39 -24.54 -13.32
N PRO A 480 36.01 -23.46 -14.06
CA PRO A 480 36.63 -22.18 -13.84
C PRO A 480 36.32 -21.59 -12.45
N LEU A 481 35.11 -21.83 -11.91
CA LEU A 481 34.66 -21.27 -10.63
C LEU A 481 35.19 -22.05 -9.42
N LEU A 482 35.04 -23.37 -9.43
CA LEU A 482 35.41 -24.27 -8.30
C LEU A 482 36.83 -24.82 -8.41
N GLY A 483 37.39 -24.89 -9.62
CA GLY A 483 38.71 -25.50 -9.91
C GLY A 483 38.71 -27.00 -9.88
N LYS A 484 37.57 -27.68 -9.94
CA LYS A 484 37.39 -29.12 -9.94
C LYS A 484 36.13 -29.50 -10.72
N ASP A 485 36.16 -30.58 -11.47
CA ASP A 485 34.99 -31.11 -12.16
C ASP A 485 34.23 -32.08 -11.22
N ILE A 486 33.17 -31.58 -10.61
CA ILE A 486 32.26 -32.35 -9.76
C ILE A 486 30.81 -31.96 -10.06
N PRO A 487 29.85 -32.87 -9.85
CA PRO A 487 28.45 -32.57 -10.08
C PRO A 487 27.95 -31.40 -9.19
N VAL A 488 27.34 -30.41 -9.82
CA VAL A 488 26.64 -29.33 -9.15
C VAL A 488 25.20 -29.32 -9.64
N LEU A 489 24.30 -29.78 -8.79
CA LEU A 489 22.86 -29.69 -9.07
C LEU A 489 22.42 -28.23 -8.88
N ALA A 490 21.59 -27.74 -9.79
CA ALA A 490 21.11 -26.34 -9.73
C ALA A 490 19.66 -26.23 -10.19
N TRP A 491 18.93 -25.31 -9.59
CA TRP A 491 17.56 -24.97 -9.98
C TRP A 491 17.21 -23.53 -9.64
N GLY A 492 16.27 -22.94 -10.40
CA GLY A 492 15.85 -21.55 -10.24
C GLY A 492 14.36 -21.32 -10.52
N PRO A 493 13.42 -21.97 -9.82
CA PRO A 493 11.99 -21.74 -10.02
C PRO A 493 11.55 -20.34 -9.63
N GLY A 494 10.63 -19.76 -10.43
CA GLY A 494 9.92 -18.53 -10.08
C GLY A 494 9.01 -18.76 -8.87
N PHE A 495 9.17 -17.95 -7.82
CA PHE A 495 8.47 -18.15 -6.55
C PHE A 495 7.06 -17.50 -6.54
N ASP A 496 6.90 -16.33 -7.12
CA ASP A 496 5.65 -15.56 -7.04
C ASP A 496 4.46 -16.34 -7.63
N ARG A 497 4.67 -17.13 -8.69
CA ARG A 497 3.62 -17.98 -9.26
C ARG A 497 3.14 -19.07 -8.31
N LEU A 498 4.00 -19.57 -7.41
CA LEU A 498 3.63 -20.60 -6.44
C LEU A 498 2.68 -20.09 -5.36
N ILE A 499 2.72 -18.81 -5.05
CA ILE A 499 1.92 -18.22 -3.97
C ILE A 499 0.60 -17.62 -4.42
N LEU A 500 0.41 -17.34 -5.72
CA LEU A 500 -0.81 -16.74 -6.27
C LEU A 500 -2.06 -17.56 -5.92
N ASP A 501 -1.97 -18.89 -6.05
CA ASP A 501 -3.11 -19.78 -5.80
C ASP A 501 -3.52 -19.80 -4.32
N TYR A 502 -2.55 -19.88 -3.42
CA TYR A 502 -2.82 -19.87 -1.99
C TYR A 502 -3.58 -18.61 -1.56
N TYR A 503 -3.22 -17.47 -2.13
CA TYR A 503 -3.85 -16.19 -1.83
C TYR A 503 -5.05 -15.87 -2.72
N GLN A 504 -5.41 -16.75 -3.65
CA GLN A 504 -6.50 -16.58 -4.62
C GLN A 504 -6.36 -15.27 -5.43
N ILE A 505 -5.13 -15.00 -5.86
CA ILE A 505 -4.77 -13.84 -6.68
C ILE A 505 -4.70 -14.30 -8.14
N THR A 506 -5.40 -13.59 -9.03
CA THR A 506 -5.45 -13.90 -10.46
C THR A 506 -4.51 -13.02 -11.30
N ASP A 507 -4.01 -11.95 -10.73
CA ASP A 507 -3.12 -10.99 -11.38
C ASP A 507 -1.88 -10.79 -10.50
N ILE A 508 -0.70 -11.13 -11.03
CA ILE A 508 0.56 -11.08 -10.30
C ILE A 508 0.90 -9.68 -9.77
N ARG A 509 0.39 -8.62 -10.41
CA ARG A 509 0.58 -7.23 -10.00
C ARG A 509 -0.03 -6.92 -8.63
N GLU A 510 -1.05 -7.69 -8.23
CA GLU A 510 -1.69 -7.57 -6.92
C GLU A 510 -0.76 -7.91 -5.75
N LEU A 511 0.31 -8.69 -5.99
CA LEU A 511 1.31 -9.04 -4.97
C LEU A 511 2.06 -7.80 -4.44
N TYR A 512 2.13 -6.71 -5.22
CA TYR A 512 2.97 -5.55 -4.97
C TYR A 512 2.22 -4.22 -4.87
N LYS A 513 0.88 -4.23 -5.02
CA LYS A 513 0.05 -3.00 -4.93
C LYS A 513 -0.02 -2.39 -3.53
N ASN A 514 0.24 -3.17 -2.48
CA ASN A 514 0.18 -2.75 -1.08
C ASN A 514 -1.17 -2.11 -0.69
N ASP A 515 -2.29 -2.54 -1.29
CA ASP A 515 -3.62 -2.08 -0.93
C ASP A 515 -3.99 -2.53 0.49
N PHE A 516 -4.27 -1.58 1.37
CA PHE A 516 -4.61 -1.87 2.77
C PHE A 516 -5.86 -2.74 2.93
N LYS A 517 -6.85 -2.63 2.05
CA LYS A 517 -8.05 -3.48 2.10
C LYS A 517 -7.68 -4.94 1.78
N GLN A 518 -6.82 -5.12 0.78
CA GLN A 518 -6.29 -6.43 0.41
C GLN A 518 -5.44 -7.00 1.54
N LEU A 519 -4.44 -6.25 2.03
CA LEU A 519 -3.53 -6.69 3.10
C LEU A 519 -4.27 -7.12 4.37
N ARG A 520 -5.34 -6.41 4.75
CA ARG A 520 -6.18 -6.78 5.91
C ARG A 520 -6.95 -8.09 5.72
N LYS A 521 -7.37 -8.39 4.49
CA LYS A 521 -8.15 -9.60 4.15
C LYS A 521 -7.27 -10.83 3.90
N MET A 522 -6.01 -10.64 3.51
CA MET A 522 -5.12 -11.76 3.19
C MET A 522 -4.97 -12.69 4.39
N LYS A 523 -5.05 -14.00 4.10
CA LYS A 523 -4.82 -15.05 5.10
C LYS A 523 -3.35 -15.02 5.55
N VAL A 524 -3.12 -15.44 6.78
CA VAL A 524 -1.76 -15.77 7.25
C VAL A 524 -1.33 -17.07 6.56
N TRP A 525 -0.06 -17.18 6.20
CA TRP A 525 0.47 -18.42 5.65
C TRP A 525 0.52 -19.47 6.76
N LEU A 526 -0.44 -20.36 6.75
CA LEU A 526 -0.54 -21.48 7.69
C LEU A 526 -0.41 -22.77 6.87
N LYS A 527 0.71 -23.43 6.97
CA LYS A 527 0.92 -24.82 6.49
C LYS A 527 1.73 -25.60 7.50
#